data_7866bced2168c226582ab56d1a0ded79
#
_entry.id   7866bced2168c226582ab56d1a0ded79
#
_cell.length_a   1.000
_cell.length_b   1.000
_cell.length_c   1.000
_cell.angle_alpha   90.00
_cell.angle_beta   90.00
_cell.angle_gamma   90.00
#
_symmetry.space_group_name_H-M   'P 1'
#
loop_
_entity.id
_entity.type
_entity.pdbx_description
1 polymer ?
#
loop_
_entity_poly.entity_id
_entity_poly.type
_entity_poly.pdbx_seq_one_letter_code
_entity_poly.pdbx_strand_id
1 'polypeptide(L)' 'MMLNKITKELEKALEVKVINEEGKLIVSGFDLSESEDISDTLHSIAIKMCDKIREYNVDCDYDIIGYEVEIEMF' A
#
# COMPACT_ATOMS: atom_id res chain seq x y z
N MET A 1 -0.98 -9.64 15.81
CA MET A 1 -1.91 -8.55 15.52
C MET A 1 -2.28 -8.54 14.04
N MET A 2 -3.50 -8.18 13.74
CA MET A 2 -4.02 -8.12 12.36
C MET A 2 -3.16 -7.23 11.46
N LEU A 3 -2.70 -6.10 11.97
CA LEU A 3 -1.90 -5.15 11.22
C LEU A 3 -0.59 -5.76 10.69
N ASN A 4 0.09 -6.54 11.52
CA ASN A 4 1.32 -7.22 11.10
C ASN A 4 1.06 -8.25 10.00
N LYS A 5 -0.06 -8.93 10.08
CA LYS A 5 -0.46 -9.91 9.06
C LYS A 5 -0.75 -9.22 7.73
N ILE A 6 -1.48 -8.11 7.76
CA ILE A 6 -1.78 -7.32 6.57
C ILE A 6 -0.48 -6.81 5.94
N THR A 7 0.43 -6.27 6.74
CA THR A 7 1.71 -5.77 6.28
C THR A 7 2.50 -6.84 5.55
N LYS A 8 2.61 -8.03 6.14
CA LYS A 8 3.35 -9.15 5.54
C LYS A 8 2.71 -9.62 4.23
N GLU A 9 1.39 -9.67 4.18
CA GLU A 9 0.69 -10.07 2.96
C GLU A 9 0.91 -9.06 1.83
N LEU A 10 0.88 -7.77 2.12
CA LEU A 10 1.13 -6.74 1.14
C LEU A 10 2.55 -6.79 0.60
N GLU A 11 3.53 -6.96 1.49
CA GLU A 11 4.93 -7.08 1.08
C GLU A 11 5.14 -8.28 0.16
N LYS A 12 4.55 -9.40 0.50
CA LYS A 12 4.69 -10.64 -0.27
C LYS A 12 3.96 -10.57 -1.61
N ALA A 13 2.73 -10.05 -1.61
CA ALA A 13 1.89 -10.03 -2.80
C ALA A 13 2.37 -9.03 -3.85
N LEU A 14 2.91 -7.89 -3.42
CA LEU A 14 3.26 -6.79 -4.30
C LEU A 14 4.77 -6.57 -4.42
N GLU A 15 5.56 -7.36 -3.70
CA GLU A 15 7.02 -7.24 -3.68
C GLU A 15 7.50 -5.82 -3.37
N VAL A 16 6.85 -5.18 -2.38
CA VAL A 16 7.15 -3.81 -1.98
C VAL A 16 7.57 -3.77 -0.51
N LYS A 17 8.15 -2.65 -0.12
CA LYS A 17 8.54 -2.43 1.26
C LYS A 17 7.41 -1.67 1.97
N VAL A 18 6.94 -2.22 3.07
CA VAL A 18 5.85 -1.63 3.85
C VAL A 18 6.36 -1.28 5.24
N ILE A 19 6.18 -0.03 5.63
CA ILE A 19 6.53 0.46 6.96
C ILE A 19 5.23 0.80 7.69
N ASN A 20 5.07 0.23 8.88
CA ASN A 20 3.92 0.52 9.74
C ASN A 20 4.30 1.65 10.70
N GLU A 21 3.60 2.75 10.63
CA GLU A 21 3.86 3.92 11.45
C GLU A 21 2.55 4.50 11.98
N GLU A 22 2.31 4.30 13.28
CA GLU A 22 1.16 4.86 14.00
C GLU A 22 -0.20 4.65 13.32
N GLY A 23 -0.46 3.44 12.86
CA GLY A 23 -1.72 3.11 12.21
C GLY A 23 -1.79 3.48 10.74
N LYS A 24 -0.67 3.95 10.19
CA LYS A 24 -0.51 4.19 8.76
C LYS A 24 0.48 3.21 8.18
N LEU A 25 0.25 2.82 6.95
CA LEU A 25 1.22 2.02 6.20
C LEU A 25 1.86 2.91 5.14
N ILE A 26 3.18 2.98 5.16
CA ILE A 26 3.92 3.71 4.15
C ILE A 26 4.57 2.68 3.24
N VAL A 27 4.20 2.70 1.98
CA VAL A 27 4.61 1.69 1.01
C VAL A 27 5.54 2.32 -0.01
N SER A 28 6.70 1.71 -0.18
CA SER A 28 7.74 2.21 -1.07
C SER A 28 8.46 1.03 -1.74
N GLY A 29 9.50 1.33 -2.52
CA GLY A 29 10.28 0.30 -3.20
C GLY A 29 9.63 -0.25 -4.45
N PHE A 30 8.73 0.52 -5.08
CA PHE A 30 8.09 0.12 -6.32
C PHE A 30 9.10 0.13 -7.48
N ASP A 31 9.02 -0.89 -8.32
CA ASP A 31 9.75 -0.89 -9.58
C ASP A 31 8.90 -0.14 -10.62
N LEU A 32 9.30 1.09 -10.90
CA LEU A 32 8.59 1.97 -11.82
C LEU A 32 9.31 2.12 -13.16
N SER A 33 10.34 1.31 -13.38
CA SER A 33 11.19 1.44 -14.56
C SER A 33 10.45 1.23 -15.88
N GLU A 34 9.39 0.42 -15.88
CA GLU A 34 8.58 0.14 -17.07
C GLU A 34 7.26 0.90 -17.11
N SER A 35 7.04 1.80 -16.16
CA SER A 35 5.79 2.54 -16.06
C SER A 35 5.79 3.75 -16.98
N GLU A 36 4.81 3.85 -17.86
CA GLU A 36 4.62 5.02 -18.72
C GLU A 36 4.05 6.20 -17.92
N ASP A 37 3.14 5.89 -17.00
CA ASP A 37 2.55 6.89 -16.11
C ASP A 37 2.71 6.42 -14.66
N ILE A 38 3.66 7.02 -13.96
CA ILE A 38 3.98 6.66 -12.57
C ILE A 38 2.78 6.91 -11.66
N SER A 39 2.10 8.03 -11.85
CA SER A 39 0.93 8.38 -11.03
C SER A 39 -0.18 7.33 -11.16
N ASP A 40 -0.52 6.93 -12.37
CA ASP A 40 -1.53 5.90 -12.61
C ASP A 40 -1.12 4.56 -11.99
N THR A 41 0.16 4.21 -12.12
CA THR A 41 0.69 2.98 -11.55
C THR A 41 0.56 2.98 -10.03
N LEU A 42 0.93 4.06 -9.37
CA LEU A 42 0.84 4.18 -7.92
C LEU A 42 -0.61 4.15 -7.44
N HIS A 43 -1.52 4.81 -8.13
CA HIS A 43 -2.95 4.75 -7.82
C HIS A 43 -3.49 3.32 -7.94
N SER A 44 -3.13 2.62 -9.00
CA SER A 44 -3.55 1.25 -9.22
C SER A 44 -3.07 0.33 -8.09
N ILE A 45 -1.83 0.47 -7.69
CA ILE A 45 -1.25 -0.30 -6.58
C ILE A 45 -1.97 0.03 -5.27
N ALA A 46 -2.20 1.31 -5.01
CA ALA A 46 -2.89 1.75 -3.80
C ALA A 46 -4.30 1.17 -3.70
N ILE A 47 -5.03 1.14 -4.80
CA ILE A 47 -6.38 0.56 -4.86
C ILE A 47 -6.33 -0.93 -4.52
N LYS A 48 -5.37 -1.67 -5.09
CA LYS A 48 -5.20 -3.09 -4.80
C LYS A 48 -4.89 -3.34 -3.32
N MET A 49 -4.05 -2.50 -2.73
CA MET A 49 -3.72 -2.60 -1.31
C MET A 49 -4.94 -2.34 -0.44
N CYS A 50 -5.70 -1.32 -0.74
CA CYS A 50 -6.92 -1.00 -0.01
C CYS A 50 -7.93 -2.14 -0.10
N ASP A 51 -8.08 -2.75 -1.28
CA ASP A 51 -8.98 -3.89 -1.45
C ASP A 51 -8.57 -5.06 -0.56
N LYS A 52 -7.27 -5.35 -0.47
CA LYS A 52 -6.77 -6.40 0.41
C LYS A 52 -7.01 -6.10 1.88
N ILE A 53 -6.82 -4.86 2.27
CA ILE A 53 -7.06 -4.44 3.66
C ILE A 53 -8.54 -4.57 4.01
N ARG A 54 -9.42 -4.22 3.09
CA ARG A 54 -10.87 -4.33 3.29
C ARG A 54 -11.34 -5.77 3.43
N GLU A 55 -10.61 -6.75 2.91
CA GLU A 55 -10.90 -8.16 3.13
C GLU A 55 -10.84 -8.55 4.62
N TYR A 56 -10.14 -7.78 5.44
CA TYR A 56 -10.07 -7.97 6.90
C TYR A 56 -11.11 -7.13 7.65
N ASN A 57 -12.10 -6.57 6.95
CA ASN A 57 -13.10 -5.67 7.53
C ASN A 57 -12.52 -4.41 8.14
N VAL A 58 -11.42 -3.94 7.58
CA VAL A 58 -10.76 -2.70 7.99
C VAL A 58 -11.01 -1.66 6.92
N ASP A 59 -11.56 -0.51 7.31
CA ASP A 59 -11.74 0.59 6.39
C ASP A 59 -10.42 1.35 6.22
N CYS A 60 -10.17 1.86 5.03
CA CYS A 60 -8.92 2.53 4.74
C CYS A 60 -9.07 3.57 3.64
N ASP A 61 -8.12 4.47 3.62
CA ASP A 61 -7.99 5.47 2.57
C ASP A 61 -6.51 5.56 2.18
N TYR A 62 -6.20 6.12 1.04
CA TYR A 62 -4.81 6.25 0.61
C TYR A 62 -4.51 7.64 0.08
N ASP A 63 -3.22 7.97 0.09
CA ASP A 63 -2.69 9.18 -0.52
C ASP A 63 -1.36 8.84 -1.20
N ILE A 64 -0.99 9.60 -2.21
CA ILE A 64 0.26 9.40 -2.92
C ILE A 64 1.17 10.60 -2.66
N ILE A 65 2.35 10.32 -2.10
CA ILE A 65 3.33 11.34 -1.76
C ILE A 65 4.62 11.00 -2.49
N GLY A 66 4.95 11.75 -3.53
CA GLY A 66 6.13 11.47 -4.35
C GLY A 66 6.01 10.10 -5.02
N TYR A 67 6.91 9.20 -4.69
CA TYR A 67 6.91 7.81 -5.19
C TYR A 67 6.48 6.80 -4.13
N GLU A 68 5.80 7.28 -3.09
CA GLU A 68 5.32 6.44 -2.00
C GLU A 68 3.80 6.47 -1.91
N VAL A 69 3.24 5.40 -1.38
CA VAL A 69 1.80 5.33 -1.09
C VAL A 69 1.63 5.28 0.42
N GLU A 70 0.82 6.18 0.94
CA GLU A 70 0.47 6.21 2.36
C GLU A 70 -0.96 5.71 2.52
N ILE A 71 -1.14 4.67 3.33
CA ILE A 71 -2.45 4.10 3.59
C ILE A 71 -2.82 4.34 5.04
N GLU A 72 -3.93 5.01 5.25
CA GLU A 72 -4.47 5.28 6.57
C GLU A 72 -5.63 4.34 6.84
N MET A 73 -5.57 3.63 7.96
CA MET A 73 -6.61 2.69 8.35
C MET A 73 -7.45 3.26 9.49
N PHE A 74 -8.74 2.98 9.43
CA PHE A 74 -9.71 3.51 10.40
C PHE A 74 -10.35 2.42 11.25
#